data_f92206a8cef3c157def11265ef537751
#
_entry.id   f92206a8cef3c157def11265ef537751
#
_cell.length_a   1.000
_cell.length_b   1.000
_cell.length_c   1.000
_cell.angle_alpha   90.00
_cell.angle_beta   90.00
_cell.angle_gamma   90.00
#
_symmetry.space_group_name_H-M   'P 1'
#
loop_
_entity.id
_entity.type
_entity.pdbx_description
1 polymer ?
#
loop_
_entity_poly.entity_id
_entity_poly.type
_entity_poly.pdbx_seq_one_letter_code
_entity_poly.pdbx_strand_id
1 'polypeptide(L)'
;MPGIFLSSDNMSLKVRVRNAESGATVDMELEGENTVDEIIEGVAGYWQKDAGAYVLRRGKKLLRGQQTVVEAAILDNDELELIPDPEGGANGPA
;
A
#
# COMPACT_ATOMS: atom_id res chain seq x y z
N MET A 1 -20.86 24.19 -2.83
CA MET A 1 -20.62 23.68 -2.77
C MET A 1 -20.12 23.10 -3.17
N PRO A 2 -19.85 23.12 -3.07
CA PRO A 2 -19.08 22.58 -3.30
C PRO A 2 -19.04 21.39 -3.88
N GLY A 3 -19.59 21.23 -4.61
CA GLY A 3 -19.54 20.04 -5.22
C GLY A 3 -18.21 19.61 -5.59
N ILE A 4 -17.39 20.42 -5.37
CA ILE A 4 -16.14 20.17 -5.70
C ILE A 4 -15.62 19.01 -5.10
N PHE A 5 -15.93 18.84 -3.93
CA PHE A 5 -15.43 17.80 -3.29
C PHE A 5 -15.74 16.56 -3.94
N LEU A 6 -16.70 16.55 -4.64
CA LEU A 6 -17.11 15.36 -5.19
C LEU A 6 -16.05 14.75 -6.03
N SER A 7 -15.30 15.52 -6.70
CA SER A 7 -14.32 14.97 -7.54
C SER A 7 -13.30 14.25 -6.73
N SER A 8 -12.97 14.76 -5.61
CA SER A 8 -12.03 14.10 -4.78
C SER A 8 -12.56 12.79 -4.33
N ASP A 9 -13.80 12.74 -4.01
CA ASP A 9 -14.39 11.53 -3.56
C ASP A 9 -14.27 10.46 -4.60
N ASN A 10 -14.37 10.81 -5.85
CA ASN A 10 -14.30 9.83 -6.90
C ASN A 10 -12.95 9.21 -7.01
N MET A 11 -11.93 9.87 -6.49
CA MET A 11 -10.59 9.33 -6.58
C MET A 11 -10.23 8.52 -5.35
N SER A 12 -11.10 8.49 -4.38
CA SER A 12 -10.80 7.83 -3.12
C SER A 12 -11.23 6.37 -3.17
N LEU A 13 -10.40 5.49 -2.67
CA LEU A 13 -10.78 4.09 -2.58
C LEU A 13 -10.33 3.50 -1.26
N LYS A 14 -10.99 2.45 -0.83
CA LYS A 14 -10.65 1.78 0.39
C LYS A 14 -9.99 0.47 0.08
N VAL A 15 -8.90 0.18 0.76
CA VAL A 15 -8.24 -1.11 0.59
C VAL A 15 -7.96 -1.68 1.97
N ARG A 16 -7.79 -2.97 2.05
CA ARG A 16 -7.40 -3.64 3.26
C ARG A 16 -5.98 -4.12 3.09
N VAL A 17 -5.12 -3.79 4.03
CA VAL A 17 -3.75 -4.25 3.99
C VAL A 17 -3.56 -5.27 5.10
N ARG A 18 -3.06 -6.43 4.76
CA ARG A 18 -2.85 -7.50 5.72
C ARG A 18 -1.35 -7.69 5.91
N ASN A 19 -0.94 -7.80 7.15
CA ASN A 19 0.45 -8.10 7.45
C ASN A 19 0.60 -9.60 7.38
N ALA A 20 1.35 -10.09 6.41
CA ALA A 20 1.47 -11.53 6.19
C ALA A 20 2.16 -12.23 7.34
N GLU A 21 2.97 -11.51 8.09
CA GLU A 21 3.68 -12.14 9.21
C GLU A 21 2.79 -12.36 10.41
N SER A 22 1.91 -11.42 10.68
CA SER A 22 1.09 -11.49 11.90
C SER A 22 -0.37 -11.79 11.63
N GLY A 23 -0.80 -11.60 10.40
CA GLY A 23 -2.21 -11.75 10.07
C GLY A 23 -3.05 -10.52 10.41
N ALA A 24 -2.44 -9.50 10.97
CA ALA A 24 -3.18 -8.29 11.30
C ALA A 24 -3.61 -7.57 10.03
N THR A 25 -4.73 -6.87 10.09
CA THR A 25 -5.22 -6.13 8.94
C THR A 25 -5.53 -4.70 9.34
N VAL A 26 -5.49 -3.81 8.38
CA VAL A 26 -5.89 -2.44 8.58
C VAL A 26 -6.55 -1.95 7.30
N ASP A 27 -7.60 -1.18 7.45
CA ASP A 27 -8.27 -0.60 6.28
C ASP A 27 -7.70 0.80 6.08
N MET A 28 -7.42 1.14 4.83
CA MET A 28 -6.88 2.43 4.49
C MET A 28 -7.69 3.05 3.40
N GLU A 29 -7.75 4.36 3.39
CA GLU A 29 -8.36 5.10 2.31
C GLU A 29 -7.25 5.73 1.50
N LEU A 30 -7.27 5.52 0.20
CA LEU A 30 -6.21 5.95 -0.69
C LEU A 30 -6.77 6.82 -1.80
N GLU A 31 -5.89 7.60 -2.40
CA GLU A 31 -6.23 8.34 -3.60
C GLU A 31 -5.42 7.80 -4.75
N GLY A 32 -5.89 8.01 -5.96
CA GLY A 32 -5.26 7.44 -7.13
C GLY A 32 -3.81 7.85 -7.31
N GLU A 33 -3.45 9.01 -6.82
CA GLU A 33 -2.08 9.51 -6.97
C GLU A 33 -1.16 9.09 -5.83
N ASN A 34 -1.67 8.43 -4.80
CA ASN A 34 -0.78 7.92 -3.77
C ASN A 34 0.12 6.85 -4.37
N THR A 35 1.35 6.77 -3.88
CA THR A 35 2.26 5.75 -4.37
C THR A 35 2.23 4.53 -3.47
N VAL A 36 2.71 3.42 -3.99
CA VAL A 36 2.81 2.19 -3.20
C VAL A 36 3.73 2.43 -2.02
N ASP A 37 4.82 3.18 -2.19
CA ASP A 37 5.69 3.51 -1.08
C ASP A 37 4.96 4.25 0.03
N GLU A 38 4.06 5.14 -0.33
CA GLU A 38 3.29 5.87 0.67
C GLU A 38 2.37 4.93 1.44
N ILE A 39 1.82 3.92 0.76
CA ILE A 39 1.01 2.94 1.42
C ILE A 39 1.85 2.14 2.41
N ILE A 40 3.02 1.71 1.97
CA ILE A 40 3.92 0.93 2.82
C ILE A 40 4.32 1.74 4.04
N GLU A 41 4.67 3.01 3.84
CA GLU A 41 5.08 3.86 4.95
C GLU A 41 3.96 4.05 5.95
N GLY A 42 2.75 4.25 5.45
CA GLY A 42 1.61 4.44 6.34
C GLY A 42 1.30 3.19 7.15
N VAL A 43 1.31 2.04 6.51
CA VAL A 43 0.99 0.80 7.18
C VAL A 43 2.12 0.39 8.13
N ALA A 44 3.35 0.54 7.68
CA ALA A 44 4.49 0.19 8.52
C ALA A 44 4.51 1.08 9.75
N GLY A 45 4.22 2.36 9.58
CA GLY A 45 4.14 3.27 10.72
C GLY A 45 3.04 2.87 11.68
N TYR A 46 1.90 2.46 11.16
CA TYR A 46 0.79 2.05 11.98
C TYR A 46 1.17 0.83 12.83
N TRP A 47 1.92 -0.09 12.26
CA TRP A 47 2.34 -1.29 12.98
C TRP A 47 3.74 -1.16 13.59
N GLN A 48 4.33 0.04 13.51
CA GLN A 48 5.63 0.32 14.10
C GLN A 48 6.71 -0.59 13.52
N LYS A 49 6.69 -0.73 12.19
CA LYS A 49 7.66 -1.53 11.47
C LYS A 49 8.51 -0.63 10.59
N ASP A 50 9.62 -1.18 10.11
CA ASP A 50 10.50 -0.43 9.24
C ASP A 50 10.00 -0.55 7.81
N ALA A 51 9.53 0.55 7.26
CA ALA A 51 8.97 0.55 5.91
C ALA A 51 9.95 0.04 4.87
N GLY A 52 11.23 0.28 5.07
CA GLY A 52 12.21 -0.16 4.10
C GLY A 52 12.40 -1.67 4.04
N ALA A 53 11.88 -2.39 5.01
CA ALA A 53 12.05 -3.83 5.06
C ALA A 53 10.90 -4.60 4.44
N TYR A 54 9.91 -3.89 3.89
CA TYR A 54 8.70 -4.54 3.41
C TYR A 54 8.35 -4.10 2.01
N VAL A 55 7.59 -4.94 1.32
CA VAL A 55 7.02 -4.61 0.03
C VAL A 55 5.54 -4.93 0.08
N LEU A 56 4.80 -4.43 -0.89
CA LEU A 56 3.38 -4.64 -0.97
C LEU A 56 3.09 -5.62 -2.09
N ARG A 57 2.15 -6.51 -1.86
CA ARG A 57 1.78 -7.52 -2.84
C ARG A 57 0.27 -7.51 -3.03
N ARG A 58 -0.16 -7.66 -4.26
CA ARG A 58 -1.56 -7.78 -4.58
C ARG A 58 -1.73 -9.11 -5.28
N GLY A 59 -2.36 -10.06 -4.60
CA GLY A 59 -2.46 -11.41 -5.11
C GLY A 59 -1.07 -12.00 -5.26
N LYS A 60 -0.69 -12.35 -6.45
CA LYS A 60 0.63 -12.92 -6.70
C LYS A 60 1.62 -11.91 -7.23
N LYS A 61 1.22 -10.67 -7.34
CA LYS A 61 2.04 -9.67 -7.98
C LYS A 61 2.64 -8.72 -6.96
N LEU A 62 3.94 -8.56 -6.99
CA LEU A 62 4.59 -7.56 -6.15
C LEU A 62 4.40 -6.19 -6.79
N LEU A 63 4.12 -5.20 -6.00
CA LEU A 63 3.91 -3.86 -6.49
C LEU A 63 5.18 -3.05 -6.29
N ARG A 64 5.46 -2.18 -7.25
CA ARG A 64 6.65 -1.35 -7.17
C ARG A 64 6.35 -0.11 -6.40
N GLY A 65 7.25 0.28 -5.51
CA GLY A 65 7.02 1.44 -4.65
C GLY A 65 6.77 2.72 -5.40
N GLN A 66 7.33 2.86 -6.59
CA GLN A 66 7.19 4.07 -7.36
C GLN A 66 5.87 4.18 -8.08
N GLN A 67 5.13 3.10 -8.20
CA GLN A 67 3.86 3.13 -8.90
C GLN A 67 2.82 3.82 -8.06
N THR A 68 1.92 4.53 -8.72
CA THR A 68 0.77 5.10 -8.02
C THR A 68 -0.32 4.04 -7.93
N VAL A 69 -1.32 4.33 -7.12
CA VAL A 69 -2.47 3.44 -6.99
C VAL A 69 -3.08 3.16 -8.36
N VAL A 70 -3.19 4.19 -9.19
CA VAL A 70 -3.74 4.02 -10.52
C VAL A 70 -2.83 3.15 -11.37
N GLU A 71 -1.55 3.40 -11.33
CA GLU A 71 -0.60 2.63 -12.15
C GLU A 71 -0.56 1.17 -11.73
N ALA A 72 -0.72 0.92 -10.46
CA ALA A 72 -0.71 -0.45 -9.96
C ALA A 72 -2.06 -1.13 -10.15
N ALA A 73 -3.03 -0.41 -10.66
CA ALA A 73 -4.38 -0.92 -10.90
C ALA A 73 -5.06 -1.41 -9.61
N ILE A 74 -4.77 -0.75 -8.51
CA ILE A 74 -5.41 -1.06 -7.26
C ILE A 74 -6.83 -0.52 -7.30
N LEU A 75 -7.78 -1.32 -6.91
CA LEU A 75 -9.19 -0.98 -7.00
C LEU A 75 -9.82 -0.85 -5.62
N ASP A 76 -10.98 -0.21 -5.59
CA ASP A 76 -11.72 -0.09 -4.35
C ASP A 76 -12.03 -1.48 -3.79
N ASN A 77 -11.86 -1.64 -2.52
CA ASN A 77 -12.10 -2.90 -1.81
C ASN A 77 -11.05 -3.98 -2.09
N ASP A 78 -9.95 -3.61 -2.71
CA ASP A 78 -8.87 -4.57 -2.92
C ASP A 78 -8.20 -4.94 -1.61
N GLU A 79 -7.65 -6.11 -1.57
CA GLU A 79 -6.88 -6.55 -0.42
C GLU A 79 -5.42 -6.66 -0.83
N LEU A 80 -4.56 -6.03 -0.06
CA LEU A 80 -3.13 -6.03 -0.33
C LEU A 80 -2.43 -6.71 0.83
N GLU A 81 -1.22 -7.19 0.60
CA GLU A 81 -0.45 -7.79 1.67
C GLU A 81 0.87 -7.08 1.84
N LEU A 82 1.24 -6.83 3.08
CA LEU A 82 2.54 -6.31 3.40
C LEU A 82 3.42 -7.51 3.76
N ILE A 83 4.46 -7.72 2.98
CA ILE A 83 5.33 -8.88 3.19
C ILE A 83 6.77 -8.40 3.33
N PRO A 84 7.61 -9.18 4.00
CA PRO A 84 9.02 -8.81 4.08
C PRO A 84 9.62 -8.82 2.68
N ASP A 85 10.46 -7.85 2.41
CA ASP A 85 11.08 -7.74 1.10
C ASP A 85 12.06 -8.88 0.93
N PRO A 86 11.84 -9.76 -0.02
CA PRO A 86 12.72 -10.90 -0.18
C PRO A 86 14.13 -10.52 -0.62
N GLU A 87 14.26 -9.33 -1.20
CA GLU A 87 15.56 -8.89 -1.63
C GLU A 87 16.14 -7.84 -0.75
N GLY A 88 15.30 -7.23 0.02
CA GLY A 88 15.70 -6.05 0.74
C GLY A 88 16.73 -6.31 1.72
N GLY A 89 16.60 -7.39 2.29
CA GLY A 89 17.52 -7.59 3.29
C GLY A 89 18.83 -7.67 2.70
N ALA A 90 18.77 -8.16 1.60
CA ALA A 90 19.95 -8.32 1.05
C ALA A 90 20.65 -7.14 0.89
N ASN A 91 20.05 -6.52 1.04
CA ASN A 91 20.59 -5.49 1.02
C ASN A 91 21.62 -5.40 1.40
N GLY A 92 21.53 -5.55 1.52
CA GLY A 92 22.28 -5.46 1.87
C GLY A 92 23.35 -5.71 1.52
N PRO A 93 23.78 -5.72 1.39
CA PRO A 93 24.78 -5.72 1.14
C PRO A 93 25.27 -6.22 0.86
N ALA A 94 25.08 -6.22 0.72
CA ALA A 94 25.52 -6.69 0.56
C ALA A 94 25.97 -6.87 0.37
#